data_02bc2f8a1e868ab8af7527c2bf6ae5f8
#
_entry.id   02bc2f8a1e868ab8af7527c2bf6ae5f8
#
_cell.length_a   1.000
_cell.length_b   1.000
_cell.length_c   1.000
_cell.angle_alpha   90.00
_cell.angle_beta   90.00
_cell.angle_gamma   90.00
#
_symmetry.space_group_name_H-M   'P 1'
#
loop_
_entity.id
_entity.type
_entity.pdbx_description
1 polymer ?
#
loop_
_entity_poly.entity_id
_entity_poly.type
_entity_poly.pdbx_seq_one_letter_code
_entity_poly.pdbx_strand_id
1 'polypeptide(L)'
;MKNKVVELALNLDPLLIRYLLQSESMKSHFFSEVEKILVFDKIKFQRFVSNKKFLPDSFTAFKNKIGFSNGEDFIADSNEVVLAWPYKDCVLEGGQDGDDARRNEVFWNETLAPDQIDRLLSPKALVKFKKFEDGKDSFPSEIGGQDNLLIKGNNLLVLHTLKKYRGKAKLICIDPPYNTGGDDFNYNDTFTHSAWLTFMRNRLEVAKTLLDRNGTMFVFCDDNEQAYLRVLCDELFGRKSFIATVVWKHSDNSNNDAKKFSTDHNYILVYSNNESWESIKLERGDSNASHFSNPDNDPRGPWFDGNPVNSPNPRKNLMYDIPAPNGNVIKHPPNGWRWDPDTLAEKMKSGEIFFNEKQTGIKRITYLWEQKALPPSTLWDLPEESSWFDLDETGHTRQAKNEQKKLFKGMATSELFKTPKPERVIKKILDIATHEGDLVVDFFSGSGTTAAVAMKMKRQFIAVEQMDYIETFTLPRLVEVTKGEQGGVSKDVGWKGGSGFIYCELAVANQAFVDAIEAAATTEELAKIWADMQEKAFLSYRVNPKAIDESKDEFANLSLADQKRFLVEVLDKNMLYVPASEIDDQAYAIPEADKAVNKKFFG
;
A
#
# COMPACT_ATOMS: atom_id res chain seq x y z
N MET A 1 -29.58 -27.58 24.92
CA MET A 1 -30.98 -27.32 24.48
C MET A 1 -31.00 -26.79 23.04
N LYS A 2 -30.24 -25.74 22.68
CA LYS A 2 -30.16 -25.12 21.35
C LYS A 2 -29.87 -26.12 20.22
N ASN A 3 -28.81 -26.93 20.32
CA ASN A 3 -28.45 -27.92 19.31
C ASN A 3 -29.57 -28.95 19.06
N LYS A 4 -30.31 -29.31 20.12
CA LYS A 4 -31.45 -30.23 20.00
C LYS A 4 -32.61 -29.59 19.24
N VAL A 5 -32.87 -28.29 19.43
CA VAL A 5 -33.92 -27.56 18.69
C VAL A 5 -33.56 -27.43 17.21
N VAL A 6 -32.28 -27.16 16.91
CA VAL A 6 -31.77 -27.10 15.52
C VAL A 6 -31.90 -28.50 14.86
N GLU A 7 -31.51 -29.56 15.55
CA GLU A 7 -31.63 -30.93 15.07
C GLU A 7 -33.10 -31.29 14.75
N LEU A 8 -34.03 -30.94 15.64
CA LEU A 8 -35.48 -31.15 15.44
C LEU A 8 -36.00 -30.38 14.22
N ALA A 9 -35.52 -29.13 14.02
CA ALA A 9 -35.91 -28.34 12.87
C ALA A 9 -35.39 -28.93 11.55
N LEU A 10 -34.14 -29.37 11.53
CA LEU A 10 -33.53 -29.99 10.34
C LEU A 10 -34.21 -31.29 9.95
N ASN A 11 -34.67 -32.06 10.94
CA ASN A 11 -35.39 -33.32 10.77
C ASN A 11 -36.91 -33.13 10.56
N LEU A 12 -37.40 -31.88 10.49
CA LEU A 12 -38.82 -31.54 10.34
C LEU A 12 -39.71 -32.24 11.40
N ASP A 13 -39.24 -32.24 12.67
CA ASP A 13 -39.95 -32.88 13.77
C ASP A 13 -41.40 -32.37 13.90
N PRO A 14 -42.42 -33.26 13.88
CA PRO A 14 -43.82 -32.85 13.85
C PRO A 14 -44.27 -32.05 15.08
N LEU A 15 -43.65 -32.27 16.25
CA LEU A 15 -43.97 -31.52 17.46
C LEU A 15 -43.47 -30.09 17.37
N LEU A 16 -42.21 -29.91 16.92
CA LEU A 16 -41.63 -28.58 16.72
C LEU A 16 -42.44 -27.78 15.70
N ILE A 17 -42.74 -28.38 14.54
CA ILE A 17 -43.52 -27.74 13.47
C ILE A 17 -44.90 -27.34 13.97
N ARG A 18 -45.57 -28.20 14.74
CA ARG A 18 -46.89 -27.92 15.34
C ARG A 18 -46.82 -26.71 16.29
N TYR A 19 -45.80 -26.62 17.14
CA TYR A 19 -45.64 -25.48 18.05
C TYR A 19 -45.40 -24.19 17.31
N LEU A 20 -44.61 -24.22 16.25
CA LEU A 20 -44.33 -23.03 15.42
C LEU A 20 -45.57 -22.54 14.68
N LEU A 21 -46.45 -23.45 14.24
CA LEU A 21 -47.71 -23.13 13.57
C LEU A 21 -48.78 -22.58 14.51
N GLN A 22 -48.67 -22.79 15.83
CA GLN A 22 -49.61 -22.23 16.80
C GLN A 22 -49.45 -20.73 17.04
N SER A 23 -48.28 -20.19 16.70
CA SER A 23 -48.00 -18.75 16.81
C SER A 23 -48.06 -18.10 15.42
N GLU A 24 -49.00 -17.16 15.22
CA GLU A 24 -49.10 -16.44 13.95
C GLU A 24 -47.80 -15.70 13.59
N SER A 25 -47.12 -15.15 14.56
CA SER A 25 -45.79 -14.49 14.34
C SER A 25 -44.74 -15.49 13.86
N MET A 26 -44.65 -16.67 14.45
CA MET A 26 -43.70 -17.71 14.05
C MET A 26 -44.09 -18.32 12.70
N LYS A 27 -45.36 -18.50 12.48
CA LYS A 27 -45.91 -19.04 11.23
C LYS A 27 -45.58 -18.07 10.06
N SER A 28 -45.90 -16.79 10.20
CA SER A 28 -45.63 -15.79 9.16
C SER A 28 -44.12 -15.57 8.90
N HIS A 29 -43.29 -15.85 9.95
CA HIS A 29 -41.85 -15.62 9.82
C HIS A 29 -41.11 -16.83 9.24
N PHE A 30 -41.49 -18.05 9.59
CA PHE A 30 -40.75 -19.27 9.22
C PHE A 30 -41.43 -20.14 8.18
N PHE A 31 -42.62 -19.79 7.74
CA PHE A 31 -43.31 -20.55 6.71
C PHE A 31 -43.69 -19.66 5.53
N SER A 32 -43.47 -20.16 4.32
CA SER A 32 -43.95 -19.55 3.08
C SER A 32 -45.09 -20.40 2.50
N GLU A 33 -46.09 -19.76 1.90
CA GLU A 33 -47.18 -20.46 1.25
C GLU A 33 -46.87 -20.67 -0.24
N VAL A 34 -46.82 -21.92 -0.66
CA VAL A 34 -46.64 -22.32 -2.05
C VAL A 34 -47.84 -23.18 -2.44
N GLU A 35 -48.66 -22.74 -3.36
CA GLU A 35 -49.88 -23.43 -3.82
C GLU A 35 -50.82 -23.87 -2.67
N LYS A 36 -51.03 -23.03 -1.67
CA LYS A 36 -51.79 -23.28 -0.43
C LYS A 36 -51.16 -24.28 0.53
N ILE A 37 -49.91 -24.69 0.29
CA ILE A 37 -49.16 -25.55 1.20
C ILE A 37 -48.12 -24.67 1.95
N LEU A 38 -48.10 -24.80 3.27
CA LEU A 38 -47.12 -24.11 4.10
C LEU A 38 -45.81 -24.90 4.09
N VAL A 39 -44.78 -24.25 3.58
CA VAL A 39 -43.41 -24.78 3.51
C VAL A 39 -42.57 -24.15 4.63
N PHE A 40 -41.99 -24.98 5.49
CA PHE A 40 -41.13 -24.53 6.58
C PHE A 40 -39.72 -24.23 6.10
N ASP A 41 -39.24 -23.00 6.37
CA ASP A 41 -37.88 -22.56 6.09
C ASP A 41 -36.95 -22.95 7.25
N LYS A 42 -36.34 -24.15 7.12
CA LYS A 42 -35.39 -24.68 8.11
C LYS A 42 -34.16 -23.81 8.28
N ILE A 43 -33.67 -23.17 7.20
CA ILE A 43 -32.47 -22.38 7.22
C ILE A 43 -32.72 -21.09 7.99
N LYS A 44 -33.82 -20.41 7.70
CA LYS A 44 -34.22 -19.20 8.41
C LYS A 44 -34.45 -19.46 9.90
N PHE A 45 -35.08 -20.61 10.24
CA PHE A 45 -35.28 -21.01 11.63
C PHE A 45 -33.96 -21.36 12.33
N GLN A 46 -33.04 -22.06 11.67
CA GLN A 46 -31.72 -22.38 12.22
C GLN A 46 -30.93 -21.09 12.51
N ARG A 47 -30.96 -20.13 11.61
CA ARG A 47 -30.35 -18.82 11.79
C ARG A 47 -30.92 -18.07 12.98
N PHE A 48 -32.26 -18.07 13.10
CA PHE A 48 -32.95 -17.45 14.22
C PHE A 48 -32.52 -18.06 15.56
N VAL A 49 -32.59 -19.39 15.71
CA VAL A 49 -32.18 -20.09 16.94
C VAL A 49 -30.70 -19.91 17.23
N SER A 50 -29.88 -19.73 16.18
CA SER A 50 -28.45 -19.52 16.30
C SER A 50 -28.06 -18.07 16.63
N ASN A 51 -28.98 -17.13 16.49
CA ASN A 51 -28.73 -15.73 16.76
C ASN A 51 -28.57 -15.48 18.28
N LYS A 52 -27.41 -14.97 18.68
CA LYS A 52 -27.09 -14.70 20.09
C LYS A 52 -27.98 -13.63 20.74
N LYS A 53 -28.68 -12.81 19.97
CA LYS A 53 -29.62 -11.80 20.49
C LYS A 53 -30.79 -12.41 21.27
N PHE A 54 -31.14 -13.69 21.04
CA PHE A 54 -32.21 -14.39 21.67
C PHE A 54 -31.79 -15.32 22.83
N LEU A 55 -30.51 -15.30 23.21
CA LEU A 55 -30.02 -16.05 24.37
C LEU A 55 -30.11 -15.16 25.61
N PRO A 56 -30.97 -15.52 26.62
CA PRO A 56 -31.18 -14.70 27.82
C PRO A 56 -29.90 -14.41 28.61
N ASP A 57 -28.89 -15.26 28.48
CA ASP A 57 -27.63 -15.20 29.22
C ASP A 57 -26.44 -14.65 28.38
N SER A 58 -26.73 -14.06 27.21
CA SER A 58 -25.66 -13.47 26.39
C SER A 58 -25.35 -12.06 26.84
N PHE A 59 -24.22 -11.86 27.51
CA PHE A 59 -23.77 -10.56 28.00
C PHE A 59 -23.16 -9.64 26.90
N THR A 60 -23.04 -10.09 25.65
CA THR A 60 -22.49 -9.30 24.55
C THR A 60 -23.45 -9.23 23.38
N ALA A 61 -23.92 -8.02 23.08
CA ALA A 61 -24.63 -7.71 21.84
C ALA A 61 -23.68 -7.60 20.62
N PHE A 62 -22.36 -7.74 20.83
CA PHE A 62 -21.36 -7.58 19.79
C PHE A 62 -21.03 -8.90 19.11
N LYS A 63 -20.97 -8.87 17.80
CA LYS A 63 -20.42 -9.97 16.99
C LYS A 63 -18.90 -9.99 17.19
N ASN A 64 -18.30 -11.16 17.39
CA ASN A 64 -16.86 -11.32 17.57
C ASN A 64 -16.07 -11.19 16.25
N LYS A 65 -16.73 -10.82 15.17
CA LYS A 65 -16.14 -10.63 13.85
C LYS A 65 -16.42 -9.22 13.38
N ILE A 66 -15.43 -8.60 12.74
CA ILE A 66 -15.56 -7.34 12.01
C ILE A 66 -15.53 -7.71 10.53
N GLY A 67 -16.51 -7.23 9.77
CA GLY A 67 -16.63 -7.47 8.33
C GLY A 67 -17.92 -6.86 7.79
N PHE A 68 -18.06 -6.89 6.48
CA PHE A 68 -19.28 -6.44 5.82
C PHE A 68 -20.44 -7.42 6.13
N SER A 69 -21.62 -6.89 6.40
CA SER A 69 -22.83 -7.68 6.67
C SER A 69 -24.02 -7.15 5.86
N ASN A 70 -24.93 -8.03 5.51
CA ASN A 70 -26.22 -7.68 4.90
C ASN A 70 -27.30 -7.33 5.93
N GLY A 71 -26.90 -6.93 7.14
CA GLY A 71 -27.76 -6.63 8.28
C GLY A 71 -27.79 -7.73 9.34
N GLU A 72 -27.87 -8.99 8.99
CA GLU A 72 -27.96 -10.11 9.92
C GLU A 72 -26.72 -11.02 9.91
N ASP A 73 -26.14 -11.26 8.75
CA ASP A 73 -25.00 -12.17 8.56
C ASP A 73 -23.79 -11.46 7.98
N PHE A 74 -22.59 -11.90 8.33
CA PHE A 74 -21.38 -11.50 7.62
C PHE A 74 -21.41 -12.07 6.22
N ILE A 75 -21.14 -11.23 5.23
CA ILE A 75 -21.11 -11.60 3.81
C ILE A 75 -20.12 -12.74 3.55
N ALA A 76 -19.02 -12.79 4.30
CA ALA A 76 -18.06 -13.89 4.24
C ALA A 76 -18.58 -15.25 4.77
N ASP A 77 -19.60 -15.23 5.61
CA ASP A 77 -20.20 -16.45 6.21
C ASP A 77 -21.48 -16.88 5.48
N SER A 78 -22.10 -15.97 4.69
CA SER A 78 -23.29 -16.28 3.90
C SER A 78 -22.84 -16.56 2.47
N ASN A 79 -23.01 -17.78 2.00
CA ASN A 79 -22.80 -18.11 0.59
C ASN A 79 -23.84 -17.49 -0.36
N GLU A 80 -24.75 -16.64 0.14
CA GLU A 80 -25.89 -16.11 -0.61
C GLU A 80 -25.69 -14.70 -1.16
N VAL A 81 -24.86 -13.86 -0.51
CA VAL A 81 -24.46 -12.56 -1.00
C VAL A 81 -22.98 -12.44 -0.77
N VAL A 82 -22.24 -12.85 -1.73
CA VAL A 82 -20.88 -12.38 -1.89
C VAL A 82 -21.02 -10.93 -2.30
N LEU A 83 -20.39 -9.95 -1.61
CA LEU A 83 -19.96 -8.75 -2.29
C LEU A 83 -19.17 -9.29 -3.48
N ALA A 84 -19.84 -9.35 -4.62
CA ALA A 84 -19.13 -9.48 -5.85
C ALA A 84 -18.36 -8.16 -5.97
N TRP A 85 -17.19 -8.14 -5.35
CA TRP A 85 -16.14 -7.31 -5.88
C TRP A 85 -16.19 -7.61 -7.36
N PRO A 86 -16.30 -6.60 -8.26
CA PRO A 86 -16.27 -6.90 -9.65
C PRO A 86 -15.01 -7.73 -9.86
N TYR A 87 -15.24 -9.02 -9.88
CA TYR A 87 -14.20 -9.98 -10.16
C TYR A 87 -13.62 -9.59 -11.50
N LYS A 88 -12.48 -10.10 -11.81
CA LYS A 88 -11.78 -10.14 -13.08
C LYS A 88 -12.64 -9.89 -14.35
N ASP A 89 -13.94 -9.96 -14.22
CA ASP A 89 -14.99 -9.80 -15.23
C ASP A 89 -15.55 -8.38 -15.33
N CYS A 90 -15.21 -7.48 -14.43
CA CYS A 90 -15.62 -6.07 -14.51
C CYS A 90 -14.41 -5.23 -14.87
N VAL A 91 -14.46 -4.65 -16.04
CA VAL A 91 -13.63 -3.49 -16.36
C VAL A 91 -14.25 -2.31 -15.63
N LEU A 92 -13.52 -1.74 -14.68
CA LEU A 92 -13.88 -0.46 -14.10
C LEU A 92 -13.73 0.58 -15.21
N GLU A 93 -14.84 1.05 -15.74
CA GLU A 93 -14.85 2.29 -16.49
C GLU A 93 -14.73 3.44 -15.49
N GLY A 94 -13.58 3.92 -15.33
CA GLY A 94 -13.20 5.01 -14.49
C GLY A 94 -11.70 5.04 -14.58
N GLY A 95 -11.18 5.77 -15.54
CA GLY A 95 -9.76 5.97 -15.70
C GLY A 95 -9.21 6.69 -14.47
N GLN A 96 -7.91 6.66 -14.34
CA GLN A 96 -7.20 7.48 -13.35
C GLN A 96 -7.18 8.97 -13.75
N ASP A 97 -7.90 9.36 -14.81
CA ASP A 97 -7.90 10.72 -15.33
C ASP A 97 -8.90 11.61 -14.58
N GLY A 98 -8.52 12.86 -14.28
CA GLY A 98 -9.35 13.81 -13.51
C GLY A 98 -10.71 14.14 -14.17
N ASP A 99 -10.85 13.96 -15.48
CA ASP A 99 -12.11 14.15 -16.20
C ASP A 99 -13.10 13.01 -16.01
N ASP A 100 -12.66 11.82 -15.59
CA ASP A 100 -13.51 10.68 -15.25
C ASP A 100 -14.30 10.86 -13.94
N ALA A 101 -13.89 11.78 -13.08
CA ALA A 101 -14.54 12.10 -11.82
C ALA A 101 -16.01 12.56 -11.95
N ARG A 102 -16.41 13.00 -13.15
CA ARG A 102 -17.77 13.46 -13.44
C ARG A 102 -18.69 12.38 -13.98
N ARG A 103 -18.19 11.18 -14.22
CA ARG A 103 -18.98 10.06 -14.76
C ARG A 103 -19.57 9.24 -13.63
N ASN A 104 -20.85 8.87 -13.78
CA ASN A 104 -21.43 7.82 -12.97
C ASN A 104 -20.63 6.53 -13.21
N GLU A 105 -20.01 5.98 -12.17
CA GLU A 105 -19.29 4.71 -12.26
C GLU A 105 -20.28 3.61 -12.69
N VAL A 106 -20.08 3.09 -13.88
CA VAL A 106 -20.91 2.00 -14.42
C VAL A 106 -20.11 0.72 -14.33
N PHE A 107 -20.55 -0.19 -13.46
CA PHE A 107 -20.04 -1.54 -13.39
C PHE A 107 -20.75 -2.40 -14.42
N TRP A 108 -20.07 -2.74 -15.50
CA TRP A 108 -20.59 -3.70 -16.47
C TRP A 108 -20.43 -5.11 -15.91
N ASN A 109 -21.50 -5.71 -15.46
CA ASN A 109 -21.53 -7.09 -15.04
C ASN A 109 -21.73 -7.99 -16.27
N GLU A 110 -20.81 -7.96 -17.22
CA GLU A 110 -20.76 -8.92 -18.31
C GLU A 110 -20.07 -10.19 -17.81
N THR A 111 -20.73 -11.33 -17.99
CA THR A 111 -20.11 -12.62 -17.76
C THR A 111 -19.11 -12.87 -18.89
N LEU A 112 -17.85 -12.48 -18.69
CA LEU A 112 -16.77 -12.78 -19.62
C LEU A 112 -16.47 -14.29 -19.57
N ALA A 113 -16.17 -14.88 -20.70
CA ALA A 113 -15.66 -16.25 -20.74
C ALA A 113 -14.30 -16.31 -20.01
N PRO A 114 -13.98 -17.40 -19.30
CA PRO A 114 -12.70 -17.50 -18.56
C PRO A 114 -11.46 -17.22 -19.41
N ASP A 115 -11.47 -17.61 -20.66
CA ASP A 115 -10.40 -17.35 -21.63
C ASP A 115 -10.22 -15.84 -21.95
N GLN A 116 -11.28 -15.06 -21.93
CA GLN A 116 -11.20 -13.60 -22.10
C GLN A 116 -10.55 -12.93 -20.89
N ILE A 117 -10.87 -13.39 -19.68
CA ILE A 117 -10.24 -12.92 -18.44
C ILE A 117 -8.75 -13.26 -18.45
N ASP A 118 -8.42 -14.50 -18.83
CA ASP A 118 -7.03 -14.94 -18.91
C ASP A 118 -6.25 -14.11 -19.95
N ARG A 119 -6.88 -13.72 -21.05
CA ARG A 119 -6.28 -12.85 -22.06
C ARG A 119 -6.06 -11.43 -21.51
N LEU A 120 -7.06 -10.83 -20.84
CA LEU A 120 -6.95 -9.49 -20.24
C LEU A 120 -5.79 -9.42 -19.25
N LEU A 121 -5.65 -10.44 -18.39
CA LEU A 121 -4.64 -10.50 -17.32
C LEU A 121 -3.36 -11.25 -17.74
N SER A 122 -3.24 -11.65 -19.01
CA SER A 122 -1.99 -12.23 -19.53
C SER A 122 -0.86 -11.21 -19.48
N PRO A 123 0.41 -11.62 -19.36
CA PRO A 123 1.55 -10.73 -19.51
C PRO A 123 1.47 -9.93 -20.81
N LYS A 124 1.78 -8.64 -20.74
CA LYS A 124 1.76 -7.73 -21.87
C LYS A 124 3.16 -7.52 -22.43
N ALA A 125 3.26 -7.34 -23.75
CA ALA A 125 4.50 -6.97 -24.41
C ALA A 125 4.98 -5.60 -23.91
N LEU A 126 6.30 -5.44 -23.84
CA LEU A 126 6.98 -4.20 -23.48
C LEU A 126 7.65 -3.61 -24.72
N VAL A 127 7.65 -2.29 -24.83
CA VAL A 127 8.21 -1.56 -25.98
C VAL A 127 8.93 -0.33 -25.56
N LYS A 128 9.55 0.38 -26.52
CA LYS A 128 10.25 1.66 -26.32
C LYS A 128 11.35 1.59 -25.26
N PHE A 129 12.09 0.52 -25.24
CA PHE A 129 13.16 0.32 -24.27
C PHE A 129 14.26 1.39 -24.40
N LYS A 130 14.61 2.00 -23.25
CA LYS A 130 15.76 2.90 -23.10
C LYS A 130 16.47 2.58 -21.79
N LYS A 131 17.76 2.35 -21.84
CA LYS A 131 18.61 2.21 -20.65
C LYS A 131 19.32 3.52 -20.40
N PHE A 132 19.20 4.03 -19.18
CA PHE A 132 19.85 5.27 -18.73
C PHE A 132 20.96 4.95 -17.75
N GLU A 133 22.18 5.42 -18.02
CA GLU A 133 23.35 5.34 -17.14
C GLU A 133 24.14 6.65 -17.25
N ASP A 134 24.51 7.27 -16.14
CA ASP A 134 25.22 8.56 -16.10
C ASP A 134 24.59 9.66 -16.98
N GLY A 135 23.25 9.66 -17.04
CA GLY A 135 22.48 10.63 -17.83
C GLY A 135 22.48 10.38 -19.36
N LYS A 136 23.06 9.29 -19.82
CA LYS A 136 23.06 8.89 -21.23
C LYS A 136 22.08 7.76 -21.45
N ASP A 137 21.43 7.75 -22.60
CA ASP A 137 20.54 6.66 -23.01
C ASP A 137 21.18 5.73 -24.03
N SER A 138 20.76 4.48 -24.01
CA SER A 138 21.14 3.44 -24.93
C SER A 138 20.01 2.41 -25.05
N PHE A 139 20.04 1.58 -26.09
CA PHE A 139 19.08 0.47 -26.19
C PHE A 139 19.60 -0.77 -25.43
N PRO A 140 18.82 -1.34 -24.48
CA PRO A 140 19.27 -2.53 -23.75
C PRO A 140 19.16 -3.78 -24.61
N SER A 141 20.14 -4.67 -24.54
CA SER A 141 20.09 -5.98 -25.21
C SER A 141 19.19 -6.99 -24.51
N GLU A 142 18.92 -6.78 -23.22
CA GLU A 142 18.07 -7.61 -22.34
C GLU A 142 17.73 -6.84 -21.07
N ILE A 143 16.78 -7.38 -20.30
CA ILE A 143 16.48 -6.96 -18.92
C ILE A 143 17.03 -8.02 -17.98
N GLY A 144 18.10 -7.71 -17.27
CA GLY A 144 18.71 -8.56 -16.27
C GLY A 144 17.87 -8.67 -14.99
N GLY A 145 18.18 -9.67 -14.17
CA GLY A 145 17.45 -9.89 -12.91
C GLY A 145 17.65 -8.81 -11.85
N GLN A 146 18.68 -7.97 -12.01
CA GLN A 146 19.07 -6.90 -11.08
C GLN A 146 18.91 -5.49 -11.69
N ASP A 147 18.39 -5.36 -12.91
CA ASP A 147 18.15 -4.06 -13.50
C ASP A 147 17.02 -3.33 -12.78
N ASN A 148 17.17 -2.03 -12.61
CA ASN A 148 16.12 -1.14 -12.17
C ASN A 148 15.16 -0.88 -13.34
N LEU A 149 13.86 -0.87 -13.06
CA LEU A 149 12.84 -0.70 -14.09
C LEU A 149 11.93 0.49 -13.80
N LEU A 150 11.69 1.32 -14.81
CA LEU A 150 10.61 2.31 -14.84
C LEU A 150 9.67 1.93 -15.99
N ILE A 151 8.43 1.58 -15.68
CA ILE A 151 7.48 1.04 -16.65
C ILE A 151 6.27 1.97 -16.77
N LYS A 152 6.00 2.49 -17.97
CA LYS A 152 4.78 3.25 -18.27
C LYS A 152 3.66 2.28 -18.66
N GLY A 153 2.51 2.41 -17.98
CA GLY A 153 1.30 1.65 -18.32
C GLY A 153 0.41 1.37 -17.12
N ASN A 154 -0.75 0.80 -17.40
CA ASN A 154 -1.71 0.42 -16.37
C ASN A 154 -1.05 -0.52 -15.35
N ASN A 155 -0.99 -0.06 -14.09
CA ASN A 155 -0.24 -0.75 -13.05
C ASN A 155 -0.76 -2.16 -12.74
N LEU A 156 -2.08 -2.42 -12.85
CA LEU A 156 -2.63 -3.77 -12.70
C LEU A 156 -2.05 -4.74 -13.76
N LEU A 157 -2.01 -4.29 -15.01
CA LEU A 157 -1.51 -5.12 -16.13
C LEU A 157 0.01 -5.27 -16.07
N VAL A 158 0.73 -4.22 -15.63
CA VAL A 158 2.16 -4.32 -15.37
C VAL A 158 2.44 -5.33 -14.25
N LEU A 159 1.70 -5.29 -13.13
CA LEU A 159 1.86 -6.26 -12.05
C LEU A 159 1.68 -7.71 -12.55
N HIS A 160 0.69 -7.96 -13.41
CA HIS A 160 0.52 -9.27 -14.06
C HIS A 160 1.66 -9.62 -15.03
N THR A 161 2.30 -8.62 -15.61
CA THR A 161 3.45 -8.80 -16.52
C THR A 161 4.74 -9.16 -15.75
N LEU A 162 4.85 -8.74 -14.49
CA LEU A 162 6.02 -8.95 -13.64
C LEU A 162 6.12 -10.37 -13.02
N LYS A 163 5.59 -11.40 -13.68
CA LYS A 163 5.55 -12.79 -13.16
C LYS A 163 6.92 -13.33 -12.70
N LYS A 164 8.02 -12.95 -13.37
CA LYS A 164 9.37 -13.41 -13.01
C LYS A 164 9.89 -12.84 -11.68
N TYR A 165 9.22 -11.81 -11.13
CA TYR A 165 9.54 -11.19 -9.85
C TYR A 165 8.68 -11.70 -8.70
N ARG A 166 7.83 -12.71 -8.92
CA ARG A 166 7.03 -13.32 -7.84
C ARG A 166 7.93 -13.83 -6.72
N GLY A 167 7.55 -13.50 -5.49
CA GLY A 167 8.27 -13.88 -4.28
C GLY A 167 9.65 -13.23 -4.12
N LYS A 168 9.96 -12.12 -4.81
CA LYS A 168 11.27 -11.47 -4.78
C LYS A 168 11.27 -10.08 -4.16
N ALA A 169 10.14 -9.38 -4.15
CA ALA A 169 10.07 -8.03 -3.59
C ALA A 169 10.24 -8.07 -2.06
N LYS A 170 11.28 -7.42 -1.57
CA LYS A 170 11.51 -7.25 -0.14
C LYS A 170 10.61 -6.18 0.44
N LEU A 171 10.32 -5.15 -0.34
CA LEU A 171 9.45 -4.04 0.02
C LEU A 171 8.52 -3.70 -1.14
N ILE A 172 7.25 -3.52 -0.83
CA ILE A 172 6.30 -2.80 -1.67
C ILE A 172 5.97 -1.51 -0.92
N CYS A 173 6.27 -0.36 -1.53
CA CYS A 173 6.02 0.96 -0.94
C CYS A 173 5.21 1.77 -1.94
N ILE A 174 3.94 2.06 -1.61
CA ILE A 174 3.00 2.69 -2.54
C ILE A 174 2.26 3.87 -1.91
N ASP A 175 1.98 4.85 -2.77
CA ASP A 175 1.23 6.07 -2.46
C ASP A 175 0.04 6.19 -3.45
N PRO A 176 -1.05 5.42 -3.24
CA PRO A 176 -2.22 5.45 -4.12
C PRO A 176 -2.98 6.77 -4.00
N PRO A 177 -3.92 7.09 -4.93
CA PRO A 177 -4.88 8.17 -4.74
C PRO A 177 -5.63 8.01 -3.42
N TYR A 178 -5.81 9.09 -2.64
CA TYR A 178 -6.44 9.05 -1.32
C TYR A 178 -7.96 9.18 -1.33
N ASN A 179 -8.55 9.38 -2.51
CA ASN A 179 -9.99 9.58 -2.68
C ASN A 179 -10.53 10.80 -1.93
N THR A 180 -9.80 11.91 -2.03
CA THR A 180 -10.10 13.16 -1.29
C THR A 180 -11.28 13.94 -1.85
N GLY A 181 -11.75 13.60 -3.04
CA GLY A 181 -12.79 14.33 -3.75
C GLY A 181 -12.33 15.66 -4.36
N GLY A 182 -11.02 15.88 -4.46
CA GLY A 182 -10.44 17.11 -5.02
C GLY A 182 -10.19 17.03 -6.52
N ASP A 183 -10.71 18.00 -7.27
CA ASP A 183 -10.49 18.12 -8.72
C ASP A 183 -9.09 18.61 -9.11
N ASP A 184 -8.21 18.77 -8.12
CA ASP A 184 -6.89 19.42 -8.31
C ASP A 184 -5.75 18.48 -8.74
N PHE A 185 -6.02 17.18 -8.86
CA PHE A 185 -5.00 16.19 -9.19
C PHE A 185 -4.99 15.86 -10.69
N ASN A 186 -3.82 15.47 -11.20
CA ASN A 186 -3.66 14.98 -12.57
C ASN A 186 -4.17 13.54 -12.75
N TYR A 187 -4.85 12.98 -11.75
CA TYR A 187 -5.46 11.65 -11.72
C TYR A 187 -6.80 11.71 -10.99
N ASN A 188 -7.66 10.70 -11.21
CA ASN A 188 -8.95 10.61 -10.54
C ASN A 188 -8.77 10.39 -9.03
N ASP A 189 -9.34 11.29 -8.22
CA ASP A 189 -9.34 11.23 -6.75
C ASP A 189 -10.78 11.36 -6.18
N THR A 190 -11.78 11.02 -7.00
CA THR A 190 -13.22 11.15 -6.68
C THR A 190 -13.98 9.85 -6.93
N PHE A 191 -13.41 8.73 -6.49
CA PHE A 191 -14.09 7.43 -6.55
C PHE A 191 -15.20 7.32 -5.50
N THR A 192 -16.24 6.51 -5.76
CA THR A 192 -17.02 5.97 -4.64
C THR A 192 -16.15 5.03 -3.80
N HIS A 193 -16.42 4.89 -2.50
CA HIS A 193 -15.64 4.00 -1.63
C HIS A 193 -15.55 2.57 -2.19
N SER A 194 -16.64 2.05 -2.76
CA SER A 194 -16.68 0.71 -3.34
C SER A 194 -15.79 0.57 -4.57
N ALA A 195 -15.78 1.59 -5.45
CA ALA A 195 -14.92 1.60 -6.62
C ALA A 195 -13.45 1.71 -6.25
N TRP A 196 -13.11 2.60 -5.32
CA TRP A 196 -11.76 2.75 -4.81
C TRP A 196 -11.23 1.45 -4.17
N LEU A 197 -12.05 0.81 -3.33
CA LEU A 197 -11.68 -0.47 -2.71
C LEU A 197 -11.50 -1.58 -3.74
N THR A 198 -12.34 -1.62 -4.79
CA THR A 198 -12.19 -2.56 -5.90
C THR A 198 -10.89 -2.31 -6.67
N PHE A 199 -10.62 -1.05 -6.98
CA PHE A 199 -9.39 -0.61 -7.64
C PHE A 199 -8.14 -1.04 -6.85
N MET A 200 -8.15 -0.83 -5.53
CA MET A 200 -7.05 -1.21 -4.65
C MET A 200 -6.95 -2.74 -4.48
N ARG A 201 -8.08 -3.44 -4.31
CA ARG A 201 -8.10 -4.90 -4.12
C ARG A 201 -7.40 -5.62 -5.26
N ASN A 202 -7.79 -5.34 -6.50
CA ASN A 202 -7.23 -6.00 -7.68
C ASN A 202 -5.71 -5.88 -7.76
N ARG A 203 -5.18 -4.72 -7.38
CA ARG A 203 -3.75 -4.43 -7.38
C ARG A 203 -3.01 -5.08 -6.22
N LEU A 204 -3.54 -4.94 -5.01
CA LEU A 204 -2.95 -5.50 -3.80
C LEU A 204 -2.91 -7.03 -3.83
N GLU A 205 -3.93 -7.68 -4.40
CA GLU A 205 -3.98 -9.14 -4.56
C GLU A 205 -2.83 -9.65 -5.43
N VAL A 206 -2.56 -8.99 -6.55
CA VAL A 206 -1.42 -9.33 -7.42
C VAL A 206 -0.10 -8.94 -6.77
N ALA A 207 -0.02 -7.73 -6.21
CA ALA A 207 1.19 -7.22 -5.56
C ALA A 207 1.67 -8.14 -4.42
N LYS A 208 0.73 -8.69 -3.63
CA LYS A 208 1.05 -9.68 -2.59
C LYS A 208 1.84 -10.86 -3.16
N THR A 209 1.57 -11.29 -4.39
CA THR A 209 2.31 -12.41 -5.02
C THR A 209 3.75 -12.07 -5.35
N LEU A 210 4.09 -10.79 -5.47
CA LEU A 210 5.45 -10.33 -5.72
C LEU A 210 6.30 -10.29 -4.45
N LEU A 211 5.66 -10.16 -3.27
CA LEU A 211 6.36 -10.09 -1.98
C LEU A 211 7.14 -11.37 -1.69
N ASP A 212 8.39 -11.20 -1.25
CA ASP A 212 9.18 -12.25 -0.60
C ASP A 212 8.44 -12.80 0.64
N ARG A 213 8.77 -14.01 1.05
CA ARG A 213 8.21 -14.62 2.27
C ARG A 213 8.41 -13.76 3.52
N ASN A 214 9.48 -12.97 3.58
CA ASN A 214 9.78 -11.99 4.64
C ASN A 214 9.60 -10.54 4.14
N GLY A 215 8.91 -10.37 3.01
CA GLY A 215 8.66 -9.06 2.42
C GLY A 215 7.60 -8.28 3.18
N THR A 216 7.66 -6.97 3.08
CA THR A 216 6.76 -6.01 3.72
C THR A 216 6.11 -5.08 2.71
N MET A 217 4.93 -4.61 3.06
CA MET A 217 4.20 -3.62 2.29
C MET A 217 3.90 -2.40 3.17
N PHE A 218 4.20 -1.22 2.64
CA PHE A 218 3.89 0.08 3.22
C PHE A 218 2.94 0.80 2.27
N VAL A 219 1.75 1.15 2.75
CA VAL A 219 0.72 1.83 1.97
C VAL A 219 0.38 3.14 2.63
N PHE A 220 0.65 4.25 1.93
CA PHE A 220 0.24 5.57 2.37
C PHE A 220 -1.26 5.78 2.15
N CYS A 221 -1.92 6.46 3.08
CA CYS A 221 -3.31 6.89 2.96
C CYS A 221 -3.62 7.98 3.99
N ASP A 222 -4.76 8.63 3.81
CA ASP A 222 -5.32 9.59 4.78
C ASP A 222 -6.61 9.05 5.43
N ASP A 223 -7.30 9.91 6.20
CA ASP A 223 -8.53 9.55 6.90
C ASP A 223 -9.70 9.16 5.98
N ASN A 224 -9.68 9.53 4.68
CA ASN A 224 -10.78 9.22 3.77
C ASN A 224 -10.93 7.71 3.58
N GLU A 225 -9.83 6.98 3.41
CA GLU A 225 -9.86 5.55 3.08
C GLU A 225 -9.10 4.66 4.07
N GLN A 226 -8.40 5.21 5.06
CA GLN A 226 -7.54 4.43 5.98
C GLN A 226 -8.28 3.27 6.65
N ALA A 227 -9.47 3.51 7.17
CA ALA A 227 -10.24 2.50 7.89
C ALA A 227 -10.67 1.36 6.96
N TYR A 228 -11.13 1.69 5.75
CA TYR A 228 -11.59 0.71 4.76
C TYR A 228 -10.41 -0.06 4.15
N LEU A 229 -9.32 0.64 3.82
CA LEU A 229 -8.09 0.04 3.34
C LEU A 229 -7.51 -0.96 4.36
N ARG A 230 -7.57 -0.61 5.65
CA ARG A 230 -7.14 -1.51 6.73
C ARG A 230 -7.94 -2.81 6.73
N VAL A 231 -9.27 -2.74 6.61
CA VAL A 231 -10.13 -3.92 6.56
C VAL A 231 -9.85 -4.75 5.31
N LEU A 232 -9.68 -4.10 4.16
CA LEU A 232 -9.31 -4.77 2.91
C LEU A 232 -7.97 -5.50 3.02
N CYS A 233 -6.95 -4.85 3.58
CA CYS A 233 -5.64 -5.47 3.78
C CYS A 233 -5.70 -6.63 4.80
N ASP A 234 -6.50 -6.52 5.88
CA ASP A 234 -6.72 -7.61 6.83
C ASP A 234 -7.38 -8.82 6.14
N GLU A 235 -8.26 -8.61 5.15
CA GLU A 235 -8.86 -9.68 4.35
C GLU A 235 -7.83 -10.33 3.40
N LEU A 236 -7.07 -9.53 2.68
CA LEU A 236 -6.11 -10.01 1.67
C LEU A 236 -4.87 -10.66 2.29
N PHE A 237 -4.26 -10.05 3.29
CA PHE A 237 -3.01 -10.50 3.89
C PHE A 237 -3.22 -11.40 5.12
N GLY A 238 -4.38 -11.30 5.74
CA GLY A 238 -4.67 -11.89 7.04
C GLY A 238 -4.34 -10.91 8.18
N ARG A 239 -5.21 -10.86 9.20
CA ARG A 239 -5.06 -9.93 10.32
C ARG A 239 -3.75 -10.09 11.10
N LYS A 240 -3.18 -11.30 11.14
CA LYS A 240 -1.90 -11.57 11.81
C LYS A 240 -0.70 -11.00 11.07
N SER A 241 -0.84 -10.77 9.77
CA SER A 241 0.18 -10.12 8.93
C SER A 241 0.28 -8.62 9.12
N PHE A 242 -0.66 -8.02 9.86
CA PHE A 242 -0.60 -6.61 10.22
C PHE A 242 0.51 -6.34 11.21
N ILE A 243 1.38 -5.38 10.89
CA ILE A 243 2.51 -5.00 11.73
C ILE A 243 2.19 -3.72 12.50
N ALA A 244 1.87 -2.63 11.80
CA ALA A 244 1.61 -1.34 12.42
C ALA A 244 0.78 -0.41 11.53
N THR A 245 0.15 0.59 12.16
CA THR A 245 -0.25 1.84 11.51
C THR A 245 0.70 2.91 11.99
N VAL A 246 1.47 3.48 11.08
CA VAL A 246 2.36 4.61 11.35
C VAL A 246 1.60 5.89 11.11
N VAL A 247 1.70 6.83 12.03
CA VAL A 247 1.19 8.20 11.89
C VAL A 247 2.36 9.08 11.47
N TRP A 248 2.30 9.61 10.25
CA TRP A 248 3.33 10.49 9.70
C TRP A 248 2.81 11.91 9.59
N LYS A 249 3.45 12.84 10.30
CA LYS A 249 3.15 14.27 10.21
C LYS A 249 3.72 14.82 8.91
N HIS A 250 2.85 15.07 7.94
CA HIS A 250 3.24 15.52 6.61
C HIS A 250 3.24 17.05 6.45
N SER A 251 2.68 17.78 7.41
CA SER A 251 2.61 19.25 7.41
C SER A 251 3.48 19.83 8.51
N ASP A 252 4.23 20.88 8.21
CA ASP A 252 5.04 21.63 9.17
C ASP A 252 4.24 22.69 9.95
N ASN A 253 3.05 23.07 9.46
CA ASN A 253 2.15 24.03 10.10
C ASN A 253 0.71 23.55 10.03
N SER A 254 -0.06 23.86 11.06
CA SER A 254 -1.50 23.65 11.03
C SER A 254 -2.19 24.63 10.07
N ASN A 255 -3.26 24.16 9.44
CA ASN A 255 -4.03 24.97 8.51
C ASN A 255 -4.95 25.94 9.27
N ASN A 256 -4.66 27.23 9.21
CA ASN A 256 -5.42 28.29 9.88
C ASN A 256 -6.85 28.45 9.34
N ASP A 257 -7.11 27.98 8.11
CA ASP A 257 -8.43 28.07 7.47
C ASP A 257 -9.32 26.86 7.77
N ALA A 258 -8.80 25.90 8.51
CA ALA A 258 -9.55 24.69 8.87
C ALA A 258 -10.71 25.02 9.81
N LYS A 259 -11.95 24.65 9.41
CA LYS A 259 -13.16 24.92 10.20
C LYS A 259 -13.34 23.97 11.39
N LYS A 260 -12.73 22.80 11.37
CA LYS A 260 -12.82 21.77 12.41
C LYS A 260 -11.44 21.51 13.00
N PHE A 261 -10.72 20.54 12.42
CA PHE A 261 -9.35 20.21 12.77
C PHE A 261 -8.45 20.44 11.58
N SER A 262 -7.22 20.89 11.81
CA SER A 262 -6.17 20.84 10.82
C SER A 262 -5.73 19.38 10.64
N THR A 263 -5.74 18.89 9.42
CA THR A 263 -5.24 17.54 9.10
C THR A 263 -3.76 17.65 8.78
N ASP A 264 -2.91 17.37 9.77
CA ASP A 264 -1.47 17.59 9.68
C ASP A 264 -0.68 16.29 9.48
N HIS A 265 -1.38 15.14 9.42
CA HIS A 265 -0.79 13.81 9.31
C HIS A 265 -1.48 12.95 8.27
N ASN A 266 -0.73 11.96 7.78
CA ASN A 266 -1.21 10.83 7.00
C ASN A 266 -0.87 9.53 7.72
N TYR A 267 -1.45 8.44 7.28
CA TYR A 267 -1.16 7.10 7.78
C TYR A 267 -0.29 6.32 6.80
N ILE A 268 0.47 5.37 7.35
CA ILE A 268 1.14 4.35 6.55
C ILE A 268 0.76 3.01 7.17
N LEU A 269 0.01 2.19 6.44
CA LEU A 269 -0.34 0.84 6.85
C LEU A 269 0.81 -0.10 6.51
N VAL A 270 1.24 -0.90 7.50
CA VAL A 270 2.37 -1.83 7.35
C VAL A 270 1.90 -3.26 7.53
N TYR A 271 2.14 -4.08 6.50
CA TYR A 271 1.85 -5.51 6.47
C TYR A 271 3.09 -6.31 6.10
N SER A 272 3.18 -7.56 6.54
CA SER A 272 4.25 -8.47 6.13
C SER A 272 3.70 -9.85 5.81
N ASN A 273 4.31 -10.55 4.84
CA ASN A 273 4.03 -11.96 4.59
C ASN A 273 4.50 -12.88 5.74
N ASN A 274 5.35 -12.37 6.65
CA ASN A 274 5.84 -13.09 7.82
C ASN A 274 5.22 -12.51 9.10
N GLU A 275 4.40 -13.29 9.80
CA GLU A 275 3.79 -12.88 11.09
C GLU A 275 4.83 -12.55 12.17
N SER A 276 6.05 -13.07 12.05
CA SER A 276 7.17 -12.84 12.97
C SER A 276 8.19 -11.84 12.42
N TRP A 277 7.79 -10.99 11.46
CA TRP A 277 8.69 -9.99 10.91
C TRP A 277 9.16 -8.99 11.98
N GLU A 278 10.45 -8.71 11.97
CA GLU A 278 11.08 -7.69 12.81
C GLU A 278 11.68 -6.60 11.93
N SER A 279 11.47 -5.34 12.31
CA SER A 279 12.12 -4.20 11.65
C SER A 279 13.63 -4.24 11.87
N ILE A 280 14.38 -3.73 10.91
CA ILE A 280 15.78 -3.36 11.13
C ILE A 280 15.79 -2.24 12.18
N LYS A 281 16.58 -2.40 13.21
CA LYS A 281 16.69 -1.43 14.29
C LYS A 281 17.52 -0.24 13.84
N LEU A 282 17.06 0.94 14.19
CA LEU A 282 17.75 2.18 13.88
C LEU A 282 18.81 2.49 14.94
N GLU A 283 19.97 2.95 14.50
CA GLU A 283 20.99 3.49 15.40
C GLU A 283 20.43 4.74 16.12
N ARG A 284 20.93 4.98 17.33
CA ARG A 284 20.51 6.15 18.09
C ARG A 284 21.14 7.40 17.51
N GLY A 285 20.31 8.40 17.18
CA GLY A 285 20.80 9.71 16.76
C GLY A 285 21.40 10.52 17.93
N ASP A 286 22.07 11.61 17.59
CA ASP A 286 22.78 12.49 18.56
C ASP A 286 21.87 13.05 19.66
N SER A 287 20.59 13.30 19.39
CA SER A 287 19.62 13.77 20.38
C SER A 287 19.39 12.72 21.49
N ASN A 288 19.35 11.45 21.15
CA ASN A 288 19.23 10.33 22.09
C ASN A 288 20.53 10.07 22.86
N ALA A 289 21.64 10.64 22.40
CA ALA A 289 22.95 10.58 23.04
C ALA A 289 23.25 11.82 23.91
N SER A 290 22.41 12.85 23.90
CA SER A 290 22.66 14.14 24.56
C SER A 290 22.86 14.06 26.08
N HIS A 291 22.32 13.05 26.74
CA HIS A 291 22.51 12.80 28.18
C HIS A 291 23.75 11.98 28.50
N PHE A 292 24.46 11.46 27.47
CA PHE A 292 25.77 10.84 27.63
C PHE A 292 26.86 11.91 27.58
N SER A 293 27.77 11.86 28.53
CA SER A 293 28.91 12.77 28.61
C SER A 293 30.16 12.02 29.05
N ASN A 294 31.31 12.58 28.81
CA ASN A 294 32.59 12.00 29.26
C ASN A 294 33.35 13.03 30.11
N PRO A 295 32.85 13.36 31.31
CA PRO A 295 33.43 14.41 32.16
C PRO A 295 34.77 14.04 32.75
N ASP A 296 35.08 12.75 32.86
CA ASP A 296 36.27 12.17 33.45
C ASP A 296 37.31 11.67 32.41
N ASN A 297 37.03 11.92 31.12
CA ASN A 297 37.85 11.43 30.00
C ASN A 297 38.04 9.91 30.02
N ASP A 298 37.01 9.15 30.43
CA ASP A 298 37.06 7.68 30.41
C ASP A 298 37.39 7.19 28.99
N PRO A 299 38.44 6.36 28.83
CA PRO A 299 38.86 5.85 27.53
C PRO A 299 37.79 4.96 26.86
N ARG A 300 36.79 4.49 27.61
CA ARG A 300 35.64 3.73 27.09
C ARG A 300 34.61 4.62 26.41
N GLY A 301 34.70 5.95 26.54
CA GLY A 301 33.83 6.93 25.87
C GLY A 301 32.72 7.51 26.76
N PRO A 302 31.76 8.24 26.16
CA PRO A 302 30.67 8.89 26.89
C PRO A 302 29.78 7.90 27.64
N TRP A 303 29.36 8.27 28.81
CA TRP A 303 28.53 7.46 29.70
C TRP A 303 27.41 8.26 30.38
N PHE A 304 26.45 7.53 30.97
CA PHE A 304 25.29 8.06 31.71
C PHE A 304 25.06 7.19 32.95
N ASP A 305 24.73 7.84 34.10
CA ASP A 305 24.57 7.18 35.40
C ASP A 305 23.13 7.09 35.90
N GLY A 306 22.16 7.46 35.08
CA GLY A 306 20.72 7.51 35.43
C GLY A 306 19.95 6.20 35.32
N ASN A 307 20.57 5.11 34.86
CA ASN A 307 19.87 3.83 34.70
C ASN A 307 19.48 3.20 36.03
N PRO A 308 18.27 2.59 36.13
CA PRO A 308 17.78 2.00 37.37
C PRO A 308 18.69 0.88 37.90
N VAL A 309 18.98 0.92 39.20
CA VAL A 309 19.72 -0.11 39.95
C VAL A 309 18.79 -1.07 40.70
N ASN A 310 17.48 -0.81 40.69
CA ASN A 310 16.45 -1.64 41.31
C ASN A 310 15.91 -2.70 40.32
N SER A 311 15.40 -3.80 40.88
CA SER A 311 14.67 -4.80 40.11
C SER A 311 13.30 -4.24 39.64
N PRO A 312 12.87 -4.50 38.39
CA PRO A 312 11.55 -4.07 37.91
C PRO A 312 10.39 -4.76 38.65
N ASN A 313 10.61 -5.98 39.13
CA ASN A 313 9.64 -6.78 39.87
C ASN A 313 10.19 -7.14 41.27
N PRO A 314 9.33 -7.33 42.30
CA PRO A 314 9.77 -7.73 43.63
C PRO A 314 10.48 -9.08 43.60
N ARG A 315 11.72 -9.12 44.10
CA ARG A 315 12.54 -10.34 44.21
C ARG A 315 13.16 -10.44 45.59
N LYS A 316 12.65 -11.33 46.46
CA LYS A 316 13.10 -11.49 47.86
C LYS A 316 14.59 -11.79 47.96
N ASN A 317 15.16 -12.57 47.06
CA ASN A 317 16.58 -12.92 47.02
C ASN A 317 17.50 -11.76 46.63
N LEU A 318 16.94 -10.63 46.15
CA LEU A 318 17.68 -9.42 45.80
C LEU A 318 17.44 -8.27 46.79
N MET A 319 16.79 -8.56 47.94
CA MET A 319 16.53 -7.63 49.02
C MET A 319 17.62 -7.79 50.09
N TYR A 320 18.74 -7.14 49.89
CA TYR A 320 19.87 -7.12 50.83
C TYR A 320 20.45 -5.71 50.98
N ASP A 321 21.02 -5.43 52.13
CA ASP A 321 21.64 -4.15 52.43
C ASP A 321 23.09 -4.11 51.94
N ILE A 322 23.51 -2.93 51.46
CA ILE A 322 24.90 -2.74 50.96
C ILE A 322 25.66 -1.87 51.95
N PRO A 323 26.77 -2.37 52.54
CA PRO A 323 27.66 -1.56 53.38
C PRO A 323 28.48 -0.63 52.49
N ALA A 324 28.43 0.67 52.78
CA ALA A 324 29.23 1.68 52.11
C ALA A 324 30.59 1.89 52.84
N PRO A 325 31.64 2.36 52.15
CA PRO A 325 32.96 2.58 52.75
C PRO A 325 33.01 3.57 53.92
N ASN A 326 32.08 4.54 53.94
CA ASN A 326 31.96 5.51 55.04
C ASN A 326 31.22 5.00 56.28
N GLY A 327 30.85 3.70 56.30
CA GLY A 327 30.10 3.08 57.39
C GLY A 327 28.57 3.15 57.26
N ASN A 328 28.04 3.83 56.24
CA ASN A 328 26.59 3.84 55.98
C ASN A 328 26.12 2.47 55.52
N VAL A 329 24.85 2.18 55.79
CA VAL A 329 24.18 0.98 55.26
C VAL A 329 23.10 1.45 54.28
N ILE A 330 23.29 1.11 53.01
CA ILE A 330 22.33 1.46 51.97
C ILE A 330 21.26 0.37 51.92
N LYS A 331 20.02 0.76 52.25
CA LYS A 331 18.87 -0.16 52.22
C LYS A 331 18.48 -0.51 50.81
N HIS A 332 18.04 -1.75 50.59
CA HIS A 332 17.52 -2.18 49.33
C HIS A 332 16.26 -1.44 48.90
N PRO A 333 16.04 -1.22 47.59
CA PRO A 333 14.78 -0.71 47.07
C PRO A 333 13.60 -1.66 47.37
N PRO A 334 12.34 -1.19 47.33
CA PRO A 334 11.16 -2.04 47.60
C PRO A 334 11.10 -3.33 46.80
N ASN A 335 11.59 -3.33 45.56
CA ASN A 335 11.63 -4.49 44.68
C ASN A 335 12.95 -5.30 44.77
N GLY A 336 13.87 -4.88 45.63
CA GLY A 336 15.26 -5.42 45.67
C GLY A 336 16.17 -4.80 44.60
N TRP A 337 17.45 -5.16 44.66
CA TRP A 337 18.43 -4.74 43.68
C TRP A 337 18.25 -5.48 42.35
N ARG A 338 18.92 -4.99 41.30
CA ARG A 338 18.87 -5.65 39.97
C ARG A 338 19.74 -6.91 39.91
N TRP A 339 20.73 -7.00 40.75
CA TRP A 339 21.74 -8.05 40.79
C TRP A 339 21.81 -8.73 42.15
N ASP A 340 22.28 -9.94 42.21
CA ASP A 340 22.68 -10.63 43.43
C ASP A 340 23.99 -10.03 44.01
N PRO A 341 24.32 -10.32 45.28
CA PRO A 341 25.50 -9.72 45.96
C PRO A 341 26.82 -9.93 45.22
N ASP A 342 27.03 -11.12 44.66
CA ASP A 342 28.28 -11.47 44.00
C ASP A 342 28.44 -10.71 42.68
N THR A 343 27.40 -10.74 41.86
CA THR A 343 27.34 -9.94 40.62
C THR A 343 27.47 -8.44 40.89
N LEU A 344 26.85 -7.92 41.96
CA LEU A 344 26.99 -6.52 42.34
C LEU A 344 28.44 -6.19 42.72
N ALA A 345 29.09 -7.03 43.50
CA ALA A 345 30.49 -6.84 43.90
C ALA A 345 31.45 -6.84 42.68
N GLU A 346 31.22 -7.73 41.71
CA GLU A 346 31.98 -7.74 40.46
C GLU A 346 31.78 -6.44 39.67
N LYS A 347 30.55 -5.96 39.57
CA LYS A 347 30.22 -4.70 38.87
C LYS A 347 30.78 -3.48 39.57
N MET A 348 30.86 -3.49 40.89
CA MET A 348 31.55 -2.45 41.65
C MET A 348 33.06 -2.49 41.42
N LYS A 349 33.64 -3.68 41.37
CA LYS A 349 35.08 -3.88 41.08
C LYS A 349 35.44 -3.44 39.67
N SER A 350 34.57 -3.65 38.69
CA SER A 350 34.76 -3.19 37.30
C SER A 350 34.50 -1.69 37.09
N GLY A 351 33.96 -0.99 38.10
CA GLY A 351 33.57 0.41 38.01
C GLY A 351 32.25 0.66 37.26
N GLU A 352 31.50 -0.38 36.87
CA GLU A 352 30.17 -0.23 36.26
C GLU A 352 29.16 0.31 37.27
N ILE A 353 29.30 -0.05 38.54
CA ILE A 353 28.50 0.44 39.64
C ILE A 353 29.40 1.13 40.67
N PHE A 354 28.98 2.29 41.14
CA PHE A 354 29.73 3.07 42.12
C PHE A 354 28.80 3.72 43.12
N PHE A 355 29.34 4.12 44.30
CA PHE A 355 28.59 4.86 45.28
C PHE A 355 28.43 6.31 44.84
N ASN A 356 27.27 6.90 45.10
CA ASN A 356 27.12 8.33 44.93
C ASN A 356 28.07 9.10 45.90
N GLU A 357 28.34 10.39 45.67
CA GLU A 357 29.26 11.19 46.45
C GLU A 357 29.02 11.11 47.96
N LYS A 358 27.76 11.06 48.39
CA LYS A 358 27.34 10.99 49.80
C LYS A 358 27.33 9.57 50.35
N GLN A 359 27.61 8.58 49.52
CA GLN A 359 27.57 7.14 49.84
C GLN A 359 26.22 6.72 50.51
N THR A 360 25.14 7.29 50.04
CA THR A 360 23.76 6.98 50.47
C THR A 360 23.00 6.15 49.45
N GLY A 361 23.62 5.85 48.30
CA GLY A 361 23.06 5.08 47.22
C GLY A 361 24.11 4.66 46.23
N ILE A 362 23.76 3.77 45.34
CA ILE A 362 24.61 3.32 44.22
C ILE A 362 24.07 3.85 42.91
N LYS A 363 24.94 4.09 41.95
CA LYS A 363 24.65 4.50 40.58
C LYS A 363 25.26 3.52 39.59
N ARG A 364 24.69 3.41 38.42
CA ARG A 364 25.18 2.53 37.33
C ARG A 364 25.64 3.37 36.15
N ILE A 365 26.88 3.22 35.76
CA ILE A 365 27.39 3.70 34.47
C ILE A 365 26.86 2.81 33.34
N THR A 366 26.40 3.46 32.30
CA THR A 366 26.08 2.80 31.02
C THR A 366 26.72 3.61 29.91
N TYR A 367 27.56 2.97 29.12
CA TYR A 367 28.27 3.62 28.02
C TYR A 367 27.38 3.76 26.79
N LEU A 368 27.62 4.81 26.00
CA LEU A 368 26.88 5.05 24.77
C LEU A 368 26.98 3.86 23.80
N TRP A 369 28.13 3.26 23.65
CA TRP A 369 28.36 2.10 22.78
C TRP A 369 27.65 0.80 23.25
N GLU A 370 27.24 0.72 24.52
CA GLU A 370 26.44 -0.40 25.03
C GLU A 370 24.97 -0.30 24.66
N GLN A 371 24.55 0.86 24.14
CA GLN A 371 23.16 1.09 23.80
C GLN A 371 22.80 0.32 22.54
N LYS A 372 21.79 -0.52 22.66
CA LYS A 372 21.25 -1.25 21.49
C LYS A 372 20.48 -0.30 20.59
N ALA A 373 20.55 -0.54 19.30
CA ALA A 373 19.69 0.08 18.32
C ALA A 373 18.20 -0.11 18.69
N LEU A 374 17.36 0.88 18.40
CA LEU A 374 15.95 0.88 18.77
C LEU A 374 15.06 0.44 17.61
N PRO A 375 13.95 -0.27 17.89
CA PRO A 375 12.90 -0.43 16.88
C PRO A 375 12.32 0.93 16.51
N PRO A 376 11.85 1.12 15.26
CA PRO A 376 11.20 2.37 14.83
C PRO A 376 9.92 2.63 15.65
N SER A 377 9.64 3.90 15.93
CA SER A 377 8.35 4.33 16.47
C SER A 377 7.26 4.21 15.41
N THR A 378 6.01 4.14 15.83
CA THR A 378 4.84 4.28 14.95
C THR A 378 4.36 5.73 14.83
N LEU A 379 4.94 6.65 15.58
CA LEU A 379 4.67 8.08 15.48
C LEU A 379 5.87 8.76 14.82
N TRP A 380 5.66 9.30 13.62
CA TRP A 380 6.66 10.01 12.84
C TRP A 380 6.26 11.48 12.76
N ASP A 381 6.75 12.25 13.72
CA ASP A 381 6.46 13.67 13.91
C ASP A 381 7.64 14.56 13.48
N LEU A 382 7.40 15.87 13.36
CA LEU A 382 8.46 16.87 13.17
C LEU A 382 9.04 17.27 14.54
N PRO A 383 10.33 17.65 14.63
CA PRO A 383 10.93 18.01 15.89
C PRO A 383 10.36 19.34 16.39
N GLU A 384 9.59 19.30 17.47
CA GLU A 384 9.43 20.42 18.38
C GLU A 384 9.70 19.93 19.81
N GLU A 385 10.90 20.26 20.32
CA GLU A 385 11.30 20.25 21.74
C GLU A 385 11.18 18.95 22.55
N SER A 386 10.87 17.80 22.02
CA SER A 386 10.84 16.58 22.82
C SER A 386 11.99 15.63 22.54
N SER A 387 12.79 15.44 23.54
CA SER A 387 14.03 14.66 23.64
C SER A 387 13.93 13.14 23.38
N TRP A 388 12.80 12.63 22.89
CA TRP A 388 12.57 11.19 22.79
C TRP A 388 12.61 10.61 21.38
N PHE A 389 12.47 11.45 20.35
CA PHE A 389 12.42 11.01 18.96
C PHE A 389 13.21 11.97 18.07
N ASP A 390 14.26 11.48 17.45
CA ASP A 390 15.07 12.24 16.49
C ASP A 390 14.33 12.29 15.15
N LEU A 391 13.77 13.44 14.81
CA LEU A 391 12.69 13.56 13.86
C LEU A 391 12.97 14.48 12.66
N ASP A 392 14.21 14.92 12.49
CA ASP A 392 14.70 15.47 11.21
C ASP A 392 14.63 14.44 10.06
N GLU A 393 14.22 13.20 10.38
CA GLU A 393 14.40 12.02 9.53
C GLU A 393 13.31 11.79 8.50
N THR A 394 12.08 12.33 8.65
CA THR A 394 10.99 11.99 7.72
C THR A 394 10.65 13.09 6.73
N GLY A 395 10.92 14.33 7.07
CA GLY A 395 10.55 15.47 6.23
C GLY A 395 9.04 15.65 6.07
N HIS A 396 8.65 16.69 5.36
CA HIS A 396 7.26 17.07 5.13
C HIS A 396 7.03 17.48 3.66
N THR A 397 5.76 17.61 3.24
CA THR A 397 5.38 17.87 1.83
C THR A 397 6.01 19.14 1.26
N ARG A 398 6.19 20.21 2.05
CA ARG A 398 6.85 21.44 1.58
C ARG A 398 8.33 21.20 1.25
N GLN A 399 9.04 20.36 2.03
CA GLN A 399 10.41 19.96 1.71
C GLN A 399 10.46 19.22 0.38
N ALA A 400 9.55 18.26 0.15
CA ALA A 400 9.48 17.54 -1.11
C ALA A 400 9.28 18.48 -2.32
N LYS A 401 8.42 19.50 -2.19
CA LYS A 401 8.28 20.56 -3.21
C LYS A 401 9.56 21.36 -3.43
N ASN A 402 10.31 21.64 -2.36
CA ASN A 402 11.60 22.34 -2.47
C ASN A 402 12.68 21.44 -3.11
N GLU A 403 12.67 20.15 -2.87
CA GLU A 403 13.52 19.17 -3.55
C GLU A 403 13.25 19.20 -5.06
N GLN A 404 11.98 19.16 -5.47
CA GLN A 404 11.61 19.26 -6.89
C GLN A 404 12.04 20.60 -7.53
N LYS A 405 11.83 21.74 -6.85
CA LYS A 405 12.26 23.05 -7.35
C LYS A 405 13.77 23.13 -7.62
N LYS A 406 14.56 22.46 -6.79
CA LYS A 406 16.01 22.38 -6.97
C LYS A 406 16.40 21.50 -8.15
N LEU A 407 15.64 20.41 -8.35
CA LEU A 407 15.88 19.45 -9.42
C LEU A 407 15.46 20.03 -10.79
N PHE A 408 14.24 20.56 -10.88
CA PHE A 408 13.65 21.11 -12.10
C PHE A 408 13.80 22.63 -12.18
N LYS A 409 15.05 23.10 -12.24
CA LYS A 409 15.36 24.52 -12.33
C LYS A 409 14.73 25.17 -13.57
N GLY A 410 13.91 26.18 -13.36
CA GLY A 410 13.24 26.92 -14.43
C GLY A 410 11.78 26.50 -14.69
N MET A 411 11.31 25.40 -14.10
CA MET A 411 9.90 25.01 -14.15
C MET A 411 9.07 25.88 -13.18
N ALA A 412 7.92 26.37 -13.63
CA ALA A 412 7.02 27.14 -12.76
C ALA A 412 6.48 26.27 -11.60
N THR A 413 6.20 26.89 -10.45
CA THR A 413 5.70 26.15 -9.27
C THR A 413 4.36 25.46 -9.54
N SER A 414 3.54 26.02 -10.42
CA SER A 414 2.26 25.43 -10.87
C SER A 414 2.41 24.18 -11.74
N GLU A 415 3.57 24.03 -12.40
CA GLU A 415 3.90 22.91 -13.27
C GLU A 415 4.55 21.73 -12.52
N LEU A 416 4.99 21.97 -11.27
CA LEU A 416 5.59 20.92 -10.44
C LEU A 416 4.55 19.90 -9.98
N PHE A 417 4.99 18.68 -9.71
CA PHE A 417 4.13 17.64 -9.14
C PHE A 417 3.52 18.13 -7.82
N LYS A 418 2.18 18.02 -7.67
CA LYS A 418 1.44 18.72 -6.61
C LYS A 418 1.73 18.19 -5.22
N THR A 419 1.83 16.88 -5.06
CA THR A 419 1.93 16.20 -3.76
C THR A 419 3.05 15.17 -3.70
N PRO A 420 4.33 15.57 -3.94
CA PRO A 420 5.45 14.63 -3.87
C PRO A 420 5.67 14.20 -2.42
N LYS A 421 6.08 12.94 -2.22
CA LYS A 421 6.60 12.50 -0.92
C LYS A 421 8.04 12.98 -0.74
N PRO A 422 8.46 13.40 0.46
CA PRO A 422 9.86 13.73 0.72
C PRO A 422 10.74 12.47 0.67
N GLU A 423 11.96 12.62 0.16
CA GLU A 423 12.89 11.49 0.09
C GLU A 423 13.22 10.90 1.46
N ARG A 424 13.19 11.70 2.53
CA ARG A 424 13.50 11.27 3.90
C ARG A 424 12.52 10.25 4.45
N VAL A 425 11.19 10.39 4.21
CA VAL A 425 10.22 9.39 4.67
C VAL A 425 10.44 8.04 3.97
N ILE A 426 10.77 8.07 2.68
CA ILE A 426 11.07 6.84 1.93
C ILE A 426 12.40 6.24 2.40
N LYS A 427 13.43 7.07 2.64
CA LYS A 427 14.70 6.60 3.22
C LYS A 427 14.46 5.84 4.53
N LYS A 428 13.66 6.41 5.44
CA LYS A 428 13.34 5.75 6.73
C LYS A 428 12.63 4.41 6.52
N ILE A 429 11.69 4.33 5.58
CA ILE A 429 11.03 3.05 5.24
C ILE A 429 12.06 2.03 4.73
N LEU A 430 12.97 2.45 3.84
CA LEU A 430 14.02 1.57 3.30
C LEU A 430 15.00 1.11 4.38
N ASP A 431 15.39 1.99 5.30
CA ASP A 431 16.30 1.66 6.41
C ASP A 431 15.72 0.59 7.34
N ILE A 432 14.41 0.61 7.59
CA ILE A 432 13.77 -0.32 8.53
C ILE A 432 13.27 -1.63 7.90
N ALA A 433 13.17 -1.68 6.57
CA ALA A 433 12.55 -2.81 5.87
C ALA A 433 13.46 -3.52 4.86
N THR A 434 14.61 -2.94 4.48
CA THR A 434 15.44 -3.44 3.37
C THR A 434 16.94 -3.32 3.63
N HIS A 435 17.72 -4.14 2.92
CA HIS A 435 19.19 -4.04 2.80
C HIS A 435 19.60 -3.65 1.37
N GLU A 436 20.88 -3.29 1.17
CA GLU A 436 21.44 -3.06 -0.18
C GLU A 436 21.19 -4.28 -1.07
N GLY A 437 20.79 -4.06 -2.32
CA GLY A 437 20.48 -5.10 -3.30
C GLY A 437 19.05 -5.66 -3.23
N ASP A 438 18.29 -5.38 -2.18
CA ASP A 438 16.89 -5.82 -2.06
C ASP A 438 15.99 -5.13 -3.10
N LEU A 439 14.98 -5.87 -3.60
CA LEU A 439 14.02 -5.35 -4.55
C LEU A 439 12.89 -4.57 -3.85
N VAL A 440 12.73 -3.32 -4.29
CA VAL A 440 11.64 -2.40 -3.91
C VAL A 440 10.69 -2.24 -5.09
N VAL A 441 9.39 -2.36 -4.86
CA VAL A 441 8.35 -2.18 -5.88
C VAL A 441 7.44 -1.03 -5.50
N ASP A 442 7.24 -0.10 -6.43
CA ASP A 442 6.27 0.99 -6.32
C ASP A 442 5.43 1.06 -7.60
N PHE A 443 4.17 0.69 -7.51
CA PHE A 443 3.26 0.69 -8.66
C PHE A 443 2.28 1.89 -8.69
N PHE A 444 2.57 2.90 -7.87
CA PHE A 444 2.01 4.24 -7.92
C PHE A 444 3.15 5.26 -7.83
N SER A 445 4.05 5.21 -8.82
CA SER A 445 5.35 5.87 -8.74
C SER A 445 5.27 7.41 -8.63
N GLY A 446 4.20 8.00 -9.16
CA GLY A 446 3.98 9.43 -9.10
C GLY A 446 5.21 10.22 -9.56
N SER A 447 5.76 11.04 -8.69
CA SER A 447 6.97 11.82 -8.95
C SER A 447 8.28 11.01 -8.91
N GLY A 448 8.23 9.70 -8.70
CA GLY A 448 9.40 8.80 -8.69
C GLY A 448 10.25 8.87 -7.42
N THR A 449 9.69 9.29 -6.30
CA THR A 449 10.46 9.46 -5.05
C THR A 449 11.00 8.12 -4.55
N THR A 450 10.18 7.08 -4.51
CA THR A 450 10.59 5.74 -4.05
C THR A 450 11.73 5.19 -4.90
N ALA A 451 11.62 5.30 -6.23
CA ALA A 451 12.65 4.84 -7.16
C ALA A 451 13.96 5.62 -7.00
N ALA A 452 13.88 6.94 -6.85
CA ALA A 452 15.04 7.81 -6.63
C ALA A 452 15.80 7.42 -5.35
N VAL A 453 15.08 7.24 -4.24
CA VAL A 453 15.70 6.87 -2.96
C VAL A 453 16.24 5.44 -3.00
N ALA A 454 15.51 4.49 -3.60
CA ALA A 454 15.99 3.12 -3.77
C ALA A 454 17.31 3.09 -4.54
N MET A 455 17.43 3.85 -5.66
CA MET A 455 18.68 3.98 -6.41
C MET A 455 19.80 4.56 -5.56
N LYS A 456 19.56 5.70 -4.88
CA LYS A 456 20.55 6.38 -4.02
C LYS A 456 21.05 5.48 -2.88
N MET A 457 20.20 4.61 -2.38
CA MET A 457 20.52 3.66 -1.30
C MET A 457 20.93 2.28 -1.83
N LYS A 458 21.19 2.13 -3.12
CA LYS A 458 21.64 0.89 -3.79
C LYS A 458 20.65 -0.28 -3.61
N ARG A 459 19.37 -0.01 -3.59
CA ARG A 459 18.31 -1.02 -3.70
C ARG A 459 17.91 -1.14 -5.15
N GLN A 460 17.56 -2.35 -5.58
CA GLN A 460 16.90 -2.55 -6.86
C GLN A 460 15.47 -1.98 -6.79
N PHE A 461 14.97 -1.41 -7.86
CA PHE A 461 13.59 -0.95 -7.90
C PHE A 461 12.85 -1.35 -9.18
N ILE A 462 11.54 -1.51 -9.03
CA ILE A 462 10.57 -1.53 -10.13
C ILE A 462 9.52 -0.48 -9.81
N ALA A 463 9.45 0.56 -10.65
CA ALA A 463 8.53 1.66 -10.53
C ALA A 463 7.57 1.66 -11.72
N VAL A 464 6.27 1.84 -11.44
CA VAL A 464 5.22 1.81 -12.46
C VAL A 464 4.39 3.08 -12.35
N GLU A 465 4.11 3.70 -13.49
CA GLU A 465 3.23 4.86 -13.59
C GLU A 465 2.42 4.80 -14.89
N GLN A 466 1.16 5.11 -14.80
CA GLN A 466 0.26 5.10 -15.96
C GLN A 466 0.22 6.46 -16.66
N MET A 467 0.25 7.54 -15.87
CA MET A 467 0.00 8.89 -16.35
C MET A 467 1.17 9.46 -17.14
N ASP A 468 0.88 10.35 -18.08
CA ASP A 468 1.88 10.95 -18.97
C ASP A 468 2.93 11.79 -18.25
N TYR A 469 2.66 12.24 -17.04
CA TYR A 469 3.67 12.94 -16.24
C TYR A 469 4.89 12.07 -15.87
N ILE A 470 4.84 10.76 -16.08
CA ILE A 470 6.02 9.89 -15.98
C ILE A 470 7.15 10.41 -16.87
N GLU A 471 6.83 10.93 -18.06
CA GLU A 471 7.81 11.47 -19.02
C GLU A 471 8.33 12.85 -18.64
N THR A 472 7.52 13.66 -17.93
CA THR A 472 7.85 15.03 -17.56
C THR A 472 8.45 15.16 -16.15
N PHE A 473 8.18 14.21 -15.24
CA PHE A 473 8.66 14.25 -13.87
C PHE A 473 9.49 13.03 -13.48
N THR A 474 8.92 11.83 -13.57
CA THR A 474 9.56 10.62 -13.02
C THR A 474 10.83 10.26 -13.79
N LEU A 475 10.74 10.20 -15.10
CA LEU A 475 11.87 9.87 -15.97
C LEU A 475 13.01 10.90 -15.87
N PRO A 476 12.76 12.22 -16.01
CA PRO A 476 13.81 13.24 -15.85
C PRO A 476 14.43 13.23 -14.44
N ARG A 477 13.64 13.03 -13.39
CA ARG A 477 14.17 12.89 -12.02
C ARG A 477 15.17 11.76 -11.92
N LEU A 478 14.82 10.57 -12.39
CA LEU A 478 15.69 9.40 -12.30
C LEU A 478 16.94 9.57 -13.16
N VAL A 479 16.84 10.23 -14.32
CA VAL A 479 18.01 10.59 -15.15
C VAL A 479 18.97 11.50 -14.38
N GLU A 480 18.47 12.52 -13.66
CA GLU A 480 19.32 13.38 -12.84
C GLU A 480 19.94 12.61 -11.66
N VAL A 481 19.19 11.67 -11.06
CA VAL A 481 19.74 10.79 -10.01
C VAL A 481 20.90 9.96 -10.54
N THR A 482 20.83 9.41 -11.77
CA THR A 482 21.97 8.65 -12.35
C THR A 482 23.23 9.49 -12.48
N LYS A 483 23.10 10.80 -12.70
CA LYS A 483 24.23 11.77 -12.78
C LYS A 483 24.81 12.12 -11.41
N GLY A 484 24.25 11.63 -10.31
CA GLY A 484 24.70 11.93 -8.96
C GLY A 484 24.20 13.28 -8.42
N GLU A 485 22.94 13.65 -8.72
CA GLU A 485 22.34 14.87 -8.15
C GLU A 485 22.41 14.87 -6.62
N GLN A 486 22.53 16.06 -6.00
CA GLN A 486 22.85 16.23 -4.58
C GLN A 486 21.67 16.77 -3.75
N GLY A 487 20.43 16.60 -4.22
CA GLY A 487 19.20 16.94 -3.50
C GLY A 487 18.71 15.82 -2.57
N GLY A 488 17.65 16.09 -1.84
CA GLY A 488 17.01 15.11 -0.96
C GLY A 488 17.99 14.44 -0.01
N VAL A 489 18.02 13.12 -0.01
CA VAL A 489 18.88 12.29 0.86
C VAL A 489 20.27 12.02 0.28
N SER A 490 20.61 12.54 -0.89
CA SER A 490 21.88 12.21 -1.59
C SER A 490 23.11 12.40 -0.73
N LYS A 491 23.18 13.50 0.05
CA LYS A 491 24.29 13.76 0.96
C LYS A 491 24.33 12.81 2.15
N ASP A 492 23.17 12.50 2.71
CA ASP A 492 23.03 11.66 3.90
C ASP A 492 23.47 10.22 3.61
N VAL A 493 23.25 9.74 2.36
CA VAL A 493 23.64 8.40 1.92
C VAL A 493 24.94 8.37 1.10
N GLY A 494 25.61 9.51 0.95
CA GLY A 494 26.87 9.62 0.20
C GLY A 494 26.72 9.32 -1.29
N TRP A 495 25.57 9.60 -1.89
CA TRP A 495 25.28 9.34 -3.30
C TRP A 495 26.15 10.18 -4.25
N LYS A 496 26.72 9.55 -5.28
CA LYS A 496 27.60 10.20 -6.28
C LYS A 496 27.27 9.79 -7.72
N GLY A 497 26.14 9.11 -7.94
CA GLY A 497 25.83 8.51 -9.24
C GLY A 497 26.37 7.09 -9.37
N GLY A 498 26.45 6.59 -10.60
CA GLY A 498 27.02 5.27 -10.90
C GLY A 498 26.01 4.12 -10.86
N SER A 499 24.72 4.42 -11.04
CA SER A 499 23.65 3.42 -11.23
C SER A 499 22.84 3.80 -12.47
N GLY A 500 22.07 2.85 -12.97
CA GLY A 500 21.20 3.06 -14.12
C GLY A 500 19.84 2.40 -13.94
N PHE A 501 18.97 2.62 -14.93
CA PHE A 501 17.66 1.97 -15.00
C PHE A 501 17.22 1.81 -16.45
N ILE A 502 16.27 0.91 -16.68
CA ILE A 502 15.63 0.69 -17.98
C ILE A 502 14.21 1.26 -17.91
N TYR A 503 13.91 2.17 -18.82
CA TYR A 503 12.56 2.63 -19.12
C TYR A 503 11.95 1.75 -20.20
N CYS A 504 10.67 1.41 -20.08
CA CYS A 504 9.87 0.78 -21.11
C CYS A 504 8.38 1.08 -20.91
N GLU A 505 7.56 0.75 -21.90
CA GLU A 505 6.12 0.96 -21.86
C GLU A 505 5.38 -0.34 -22.18
N LEU A 506 4.15 -0.49 -21.66
CA LEU A 506 3.26 -1.53 -22.17
C LEU A 506 2.94 -1.24 -23.64
N ALA A 507 3.03 -2.26 -24.49
CA ALA A 507 2.66 -2.13 -25.90
C ALA A 507 1.15 -1.92 -26.03
N VAL A 508 0.75 -0.72 -26.45
CA VAL A 508 -0.66 -0.35 -26.63
C VAL A 508 -1.21 -0.96 -27.93
N ALA A 509 -2.48 -1.36 -27.88
CA ALA A 509 -3.28 -1.71 -29.05
C ALA A 509 -4.53 -0.79 -29.08
N ASN A 510 -5.70 -1.27 -28.70
CA ASN A 510 -6.89 -0.42 -28.63
C ASN A 510 -6.78 0.77 -27.66
N GLN A 511 -5.88 0.72 -26.68
CA GLN A 511 -5.66 1.84 -25.74
C GLN A 511 -5.30 3.14 -26.48
N ALA A 512 -4.53 3.04 -27.58
CA ALA A 512 -4.22 4.24 -28.38
C ALA A 512 -5.46 4.90 -28.98
N PHE A 513 -6.50 4.12 -29.31
CA PHE A 513 -7.77 4.66 -29.76
C PHE A 513 -8.58 5.24 -28.63
N VAL A 514 -8.55 4.64 -27.45
CA VAL A 514 -9.20 5.19 -26.24
C VAL A 514 -8.61 6.56 -25.94
N ASP A 515 -7.29 6.69 -25.89
CA ASP A 515 -6.58 7.95 -25.63
C ASP A 515 -6.93 9.01 -26.70
N ALA A 516 -6.98 8.62 -27.98
CA ALA A 516 -7.35 9.53 -29.06
C ALA A 516 -8.82 9.98 -28.97
N ILE A 517 -9.76 9.09 -28.63
CA ILE A 517 -11.18 9.41 -28.42
C ILE A 517 -11.33 10.39 -27.25
N GLU A 518 -10.61 10.18 -26.15
CA GLU A 518 -10.67 11.06 -24.97
C GLU A 518 -10.11 12.46 -25.29
N ALA A 519 -9.03 12.55 -26.06
CA ALA A 519 -8.44 13.82 -26.46
C ALA A 519 -9.26 14.60 -27.50
N ALA A 520 -10.16 13.95 -28.24
CA ALA A 520 -10.95 14.60 -29.28
C ALA A 520 -11.86 15.70 -28.71
N ALA A 521 -11.85 16.88 -29.33
CA ALA A 521 -12.64 18.04 -28.92
C ALA A 521 -13.92 18.23 -29.74
N THR A 522 -14.05 17.54 -30.88
CA THR A 522 -15.16 17.71 -31.83
C THR A 522 -15.69 16.39 -32.40
N THR A 523 -16.93 16.40 -32.88
CA THR A 523 -17.56 15.27 -33.59
C THR A 523 -16.80 14.89 -34.86
N GLU A 524 -16.22 15.86 -35.55
CA GLU A 524 -15.44 15.62 -36.78
C GLU A 524 -14.14 14.88 -36.49
N GLU A 525 -13.50 15.15 -35.35
CA GLU A 525 -12.34 14.41 -34.89
C GLU A 525 -12.72 12.98 -34.55
N LEU A 526 -13.81 12.76 -33.84
CA LEU A 526 -14.33 11.44 -33.51
C LEU A 526 -14.70 10.64 -34.78
N ALA A 527 -15.25 11.28 -35.80
CA ALA A 527 -15.56 10.63 -37.08
C ALA A 527 -14.28 10.15 -37.80
N LYS A 528 -13.19 10.90 -37.73
CA LYS A 528 -11.88 10.47 -38.27
C LYS A 528 -11.31 9.29 -37.50
N ILE A 529 -11.39 9.37 -36.15
CA ILE A 529 -10.94 8.26 -35.29
C ILE A 529 -11.76 7.00 -35.60
N TRP A 530 -13.08 7.12 -35.77
CA TRP A 530 -13.92 5.98 -36.17
C TRP A 530 -13.49 5.33 -37.49
N ALA A 531 -13.15 6.13 -38.50
CA ALA A 531 -12.63 5.61 -39.77
C ALA A 531 -11.32 4.83 -39.59
N ASP A 532 -10.40 5.36 -38.77
CA ASP A 532 -9.15 4.66 -38.44
C ASP A 532 -9.40 3.38 -37.61
N MET A 533 -10.37 3.40 -36.69
CA MET A 533 -10.75 2.24 -35.87
C MET A 533 -11.24 1.08 -36.74
N GLN A 534 -12.03 1.35 -37.78
CA GLN A 534 -12.52 0.31 -38.68
C GLN A 534 -11.38 -0.43 -39.40
N GLU A 535 -10.27 0.23 -39.66
CA GLU A 535 -9.13 -0.35 -40.37
C GLU A 535 -8.10 -1.01 -39.44
N LYS A 536 -7.89 -0.46 -38.22
CA LYS A 536 -6.73 -0.76 -37.40
C LYS A 536 -7.07 -1.22 -35.98
N ALA A 537 -8.30 -0.97 -35.49
CA ALA A 537 -8.68 -1.35 -34.14
C ALA A 537 -9.25 -2.77 -34.09
N PHE A 538 -9.15 -3.38 -32.92
CA PHE A 538 -9.86 -4.60 -32.60
C PHE A 538 -11.24 -4.23 -32.07
N LEU A 539 -12.26 -4.38 -32.93
CA LEU A 539 -13.65 -4.10 -32.55
C LEU A 539 -14.26 -5.30 -31.84
N SER A 540 -15.16 -5.03 -30.90
CA SER A 540 -15.95 -6.06 -30.25
C SER A 540 -16.71 -6.89 -31.28
N TYR A 541 -16.74 -8.20 -31.13
CA TYR A 541 -17.47 -9.13 -32.02
C TYR A 541 -18.97 -8.83 -32.14
N ARG A 542 -19.53 -8.04 -31.22
CA ARG A 542 -20.94 -7.61 -31.20
C ARG A 542 -21.19 -6.42 -32.12
N VAL A 543 -20.14 -5.77 -32.58
CA VAL A 543 -20.23 -4.53 -33.36
C VAL A 543 -20.38 -4.84 -34.85
N ASN A 544 -21.38 -4.23 -35.47
CA ASN A 544 -21.50 -4.20 -36.92
C ASN A 544 -21.11 -2.80 -37.44
N PRO A 545 -19.89 -2.63 -37.99
CA PRO A 545 -19.43 -1.31 -38.44
C PRO A 545 -20.35 -0.67 -39.49
N LYS A 546 -20.97 -1.46 -40.36
CA LYS A 546 -21.87 -0.96 -41.39
C LYS A 546 -23.11 -0.32 -40.78
N ALA A 547 -23.68 -0.93 -39.73
CA ALA A 547 -24.85 -0.36 -39.05
C ALA A 547 -24.52 0.97 -38.38
N ILE A 548 -23.31 1.13 -37.86
CA ILE A 548 -22.85 2.41 -37.29
C ILE A 548 -22.68 3.45 -38.37
N ASP A 549 -22.14 3.08 -39.55
CA ASP A 549 -21.98 3.99 -40.68
C ASP A 549 -23.33 4.44 -41.26
N GLU A 550 -24.37 3.60 -41.20
CA GLU A 550 -25.72 3.92 -41.61
C GLU A 550 -26.43 4.87 -40.63
N SER A 551 -26.01 4.88 -39.35
CA SER A 551 -26.56 5.70 -38.26
C SER A 551 -25.74 6.96 -37.94
N LYS A 552 -24.96 7.48 -38.88
CA LYS A 552 -24.07 8.66 -38.68
C LYS A 552 -24.79 9.90 -38.17
N ASP A 553 -26.01 10.14 -38.68
CA ASP A 553 -26.80 11.30 -38.27
C ASP A 553 -27.28 11.16 -36.82
N GLU A 554 -27.62 9.95 -36.38
CA GLU A 554 -28.03 9.66 -35.01
C GLU A 554 -26.84 9.85 -34.06
N PHE A 555 -25.66 9.34 -34.43
CA PHE A 555 -24.43 9.53 -33.69
C PHE A 555 -24.05 11.00 -33.55
N ALA A 556 -24.16 11.79 -34.64
CA ALA A 556 -23.83 13.21 -34.59
C ALA A 556 -24.80 14.05 -33.71
N ASN A 557 -26.03 13.54 -33.47
CA ASN A 557 -26.99 14.15 -32.59
C ASN A 557 -26.78 13.88 -31.09
N LEU A 558 -25.91 12.95 -30.75
CA LEU A 558 -25.51 12.67 -29.35
C LEU A 558 -24.65 13.81 -28.79
N SER A 559 -24.62 13.94 -27.47
CA SER A 559 -23.62 14.81 -26.84
C SER A 559 -22.21 14.31 -27.15
N LEU A 560 -21.20 15.19 -27.14
CA LEU A 560 -19.80 14.80 -27.39
C LEU A 560 -19.34 13.71 -26.39
N ALA A 561 -19.78 13.80 -25.14
CA ALA A 561 -19.50 12.81 -24.12
C ALA A 561 -20.11 11.44 -24.44
N ASP A 562 -21.37 11.41 -24.94
CA ASP A 562 -22.00 10.15 -25.32
C ASP A 562 -21.39 9.57 -26.60
N GLN A 563 -20.95 10.41 -27.53
CA GLN A 563 -20.21 9.99 -28.73
C GLN A 563 -18.89 9.30 -28.36
N LYS A 564 -18.11 9.91 -27.47
CA LYS A 564 -16.85 9.32 -26.95
C LYS A 564 -17.13 7.99 -26.29
N ARG A 565 -18.09 7.95 -25.38
CA ARG A 565 -18.49 6.73 -24.69
C ARG A 565 -18.89 5.62 -25.66
N PHE A 566 -19.70 5.94 -26.66
CA PHE A 566 -20.11 4.97 -27.68
C PHE A 566 -18.91 4.38 -28.41
N LEU A 567 -17.94 5.21 -28.85
CA LEU A 567 -16.76 4.73 -29.57
C LEU A 567 -15.84 3.87 -28.69
N VAL A 568 -15.75 4.16 -27.39
CA VAL A 568 -15.00 3.30 -26.45
C VAL A 568 -15.73 1.97 -26.25
N GLU A 569 -17.06 1.95 -26.23
CA GLU A 569 -17.86 0.72 -26.08
C GLU A 569 -17.75 -0.23 -27.28
N VAL A 570 -17.47 0.27 -28.49
CA VAL A 570 -17.32 -0.58 -29.67
C VAL A 570 -15.95 -1.26 -29.76
N LEU A 571 -14.97 -0.83 -28.97
CA LEU A 571 -13.66 -1.47 -28.90
C LEU A 571 -13.70 -2.79 -28.10
N ASP A 572 -12.90 -3.76 -28.53
CA ASP A 572 -12.65 -4.94 -27.69
C ASP A 572 -11.75 -4.55 -26.52
N LYS A 573 -12.32 -4.53 -25.32
CA LYS A 573 -11.62 -4.15 -24.07
C LYS A 573 -10.53 -5.15 -23.67
N ASN A 574 -10.56 -6.39 -24.17
CA ASN A 574 -9.50 -7.36 -23.94
C ASN A 574 -8.24 -7.07 -24.78
N MET A 575 -8.38 -6.22 -25.78
CA MET A 575 -7.35 -5.87 -26.76
C MET A 575 -6.77 -4.46 -26.52
N LEU A 576 -6.85 -3.93 -25.31
CA LEU A 576 -6.26 -2.63 -24.98
C LEU A 576 -4.74 -2.64 -25.13
N TYR A 577 -4.10 -3.73 -24.72
CA TYR A 577 -2.64 -3.93 -24.76
C TYR A 577 -2.28 -5.25 -25.42
N VAL A 578 -1.13 -5.27 -26.06
CA VAL A 578 -0.64 -6.46 -26.80
C VAL A 578 -0.22 -7.57 -25.82
N PRO A 579 -0.80 -8.78 -25.90
CA PRO A 579 -0.30 -9.92 -25.13
C PRO A 579 1.14 -10.28 -25.49
N ALA A 580 1.97 -10.61 -24.52
CA ALA A 580 3.35 -11.02 -24.77
C ALA A 580 3.44 -12.29 -25.64
N SER A 581 2.43 -13.18 -25.57
CA SER A 581 2.33 -14.37 -26.41
C SER A 581 2.05 -14.07 -27.88
N GLU A 582 1.56 -12.89 -28.21
CA GLU A 582 1.19 -12.48 -29.57
C GLU A 582 2.15 -11.43 -30.14
N ILE A 583 3.31 -11.24 -29.54
CA ILE A 583 4.29 -10.21 -29.91
C ILE A 583 4.80 -10.32 -31.35
N ASP A 584 4.76 -11.52 -31.91
CA ASP A 584 5.20 -11.79 -33.30
C ASP A 584 4.11 -11.50 -34.34
N ASP A 585 2.87 -11.22 -33.94
CA ASP A 585 1.79 -10.84 -34.85
C ASP A 585 2.10 -9.49 -35.51
N GLN A 586 2.04 -9.51 -36.86
CA GLN A 586 2.34 -8.33 -37.67
C GLN A 586 1.33 -7.20 -37.49
N ALA A 587 0.10 -7.50 -37.06
CA ALA A 587 -0.94 -6.53 -36.82
C ALA A 587 -0.55 -5.49 -35.76
N TYR A 588 0.29 -5.87 -34.78
CA TYR A 588 0.75 -4.98 -33.72
C TYR A 588 1.98 -4.15 -34.07
N ALA A 589 2.65 -4.43 -35.20
CA ALA A 589 3.82 -3.71 -35.68
C ALA A 589 4.93 -3.49 -34.63
N ILE A 590 5.14 -4.43 -33.70
CA ILE A 590 6.17 -4.34 -32.67
C ILE A 590 7.56 -4.40 -33.32
N PRO A 591 8.49 -3.47 -33.01
CA PRO A 591 9.85 -3.48 -33.54
C PRO A 591 10.61 -4.78 -33.19
N GLU A 592 11.40 -5.30 -34.13
CA GLU A 592 12.16 -6.55 -33.92
C GLU A 592 13.15 -6.44 -32.75
N ALA A 593 13.73 -5.25 -32.52
CA ALA A 593 14.59 -5.02 -31.37
C ALA A 593 13.84 -5.20 -30.05
N ASP A 594 12.62 -4.65 -29.94
CA ASP A 594 11.77 -4.81 -28.75
C ASP A 594 11.31 -6.26 -28.58
N LYS A 595 10.97 -6.97 -29.67
CA LYS A 595 10.65 -8.40 -29.62
C LYS A 595 11.79 -9.24 -29.03
N ALA A 596 13.03 -8.94 -29.42
CA ALA A 596 14.21 -9.63 -28.92
C ALA A 596 14.40 -9.46 -27.40
N VAL A 597 14.17 -8.27 -26.87
CA VAL A 597 14.24 -7.99 -25.43
C VAL A 597 13.11 -8.70 -24.69
N ASN A 598 11.88 -8.68 -25.21
CA ASN A 598 10.74 -9.38 -24.61
C ASN A 598 10.96 -10.89 -24.54
N LYS A 599 11.45 -11.52 -25.63
CA LYS A 599 11.74 -12.95 -25.66
C LYS A 599 12.71 -13.37 -24.55
N LYS A 600 13.72 -12.54 -24.28
CA LYS A 600 14.64 -12.78 -23.15
C LYS A 600 14.00 -12.48 -21.79
N PHE A 601 13.09 -11.50 -21.73
CA PHE A 601 12.43 -11.12 -20.48
C PHE A 601 11.42 -12.18 -20.02
N PHE A 602 10.66 -12.75 -20.93
CA PHE A 602 9.62 -13.74 -20.60
C PHE A 602 10.12 -15.19 -20.63
N GLY A 603 11.25 -15.48 -21.25
CA GLY A 603 11.89 -16.80 -21.33
C GLY A 603 11.46 -17.54 -22.56
#